data_a1e0a5a6f2950e754bc2943c91eda348
#
_entry.id   a1e0a5a6f2950e754bc2943c91eda348
#
_cell.length_a   1.000
_cell.length_b   1.000
_cell.length_c   1.000
_cell.angle_alpha   90.00
_cell.angle_beta   90.00
_cell.angle_gamma   90.00
#
_symmetry.space_group_name_H-M   'P 1'
#
loop_
_entity.id
_entity.type
_entity.pdbx_description
1 polymer ?
#
loop_
_entity_poly.entity_id
_entity_poly.type
_entity_poly.pdbx_seq_one_letter_code
_entity_poly.pdbx_strand_id
1 'polypeptide(L)'
;GGLTSSAKDVVKIQSSRSQLNNQEQQDLQRFELIQAYFNVQLQKQLHTAAQSNLKTMQQHYRNALKMEQQGFLSKGQRMQFEVARNNAERTAQNNQANLSAALFQLSNLLQQSSVTELSTPLFVNRSEPQDLNNLLKTFSQNSALIQKMQMDTQLANATIKVQQASKKP
;
A
#
# COMPACT_ATOMS: atom_id res chain seq x y z
N GLY A 1 45.95 -23.84 9.79
CA GLY A 1 44.72 -24.18 9.09
C GLY A 1 43.44 -23.48 9.61
N GLY A 2 43.36 -23.07 10.89
CA GLY A 2 42.11 -22.54 11.50
C GLY A 2 41.75 -21.11 11.04
N LEU A 3 42.71 -20.26 10.80
CA LEU A 3 42.51 -18.84 10.41
C LEU A 3 41.91 -18.72 8.99
N THR A 4 42.34 -19.53 8.05
CA THR A 4 41.82 -19.56 6.67
C THR A 4 40.40 -20.11 6.58
N SER A 5 40.02 -21.08 7.44
CA SER A 5 38.67 -21.62 7.52
C SER A 5 37.71 -20.58 8.08
N SER A 6 38.07 -19.97 9.22
CA SER A 6 37.21 -18.92 9.86
C SER A 6 37.05 -17.68 8.98
N ALA A 7 38.09 -17.28 8.23
CA ALA A 7 38.01 -16.17 7.25
C ALA A 7 37.06 -16.51 6.09
N LYS A 8 37.11 -17.75 5.57
CA LYS A 8 36.13 -18.22 4.57
C LYS A 8 34.71 -18.20 5.06
N ASP A 9 34.47 -18.57 6.32
CA ASP A 9 33.15 -18.55 6.93
C ASP A 9 32.61 -17.12 7.03
N VAL A 10 33.44 -16.15 7.43
CA VAL A 10 33.06 -14.73 7.44
C VAL A 10 32.64 -14.24 6.05
N VAL A 11 33.43 -14.52 5.01
CA VAL A 11 33.13 -14.12 3.64
C VAL A 11 31.82 -14.75 3.15
N LYS A 12 31.58 -16.03 3.44
CA LYS A 12 30.35 -16.74 3.09
C LYS A 12 29.14 -16.11 3.77
N ILE A 13 29.23 -15.79 5.06
CA ILE A 13 28.14 -15.14 5.81
C ILE A 13 27.87 -13.73 5.27
N GLN A 14 28.90 -12.95 4.94
CA GLN A 14 28.76 -11.62 4.32
C GLN A 14 28.06 -11.67 2.97
N SER A 15 28.42 -12.66 2.12
CA SER A 15 27.76 -12.89 0.83
C SER A 15 26.29 -13.22 0.99
N SER A 16 25.95 -14.13 1.91
CA SER A 16 24.57 -14.51 2.21
C SER A 16 23.77 -13.33 2.77
N ARG A 17 24.37 -12.48 3.61
CA ARG A 17 23.77 -11.27 4.13
C ARG A 17 23.46 -10.25 3.02
N SER A 18 24.37 -10.08 2.05
CA SER A 18 24.16 -9.23 0.88
C SER A 18 22.97 -9.70 0.04
N GLN A 19 22.81 -11.00 -0.15
CA GLN A 19 21.65 -11.59 -0.85
C GLN A 19 20.35 -11.31 -0.10
N LEU A 20 20.33 -11.43 1.24
CA LEU A 20 19.17 -11.13 2.06
C LEU A 20 18.79 -9.63 2.03
N ASN A 21 19.78 -8.72 1.97
CA ASN A 21 19.52 -7.29 1.79
C ASN A 21 18.80 -7.00 0.47
N ASN A 22 19.22 -7.65 -0.62
CA ASN A 22 18.58 -7.51 -1.92
C ASN A 22 17.14 -8.06 -1.91
N GLN A 23 16.93 -9.20 -1.26
CA GLN A 23 15.60 -9.78 -1.09
C GLN A 23 14.68 -8.87 -0.27
N GLU A 24 15.17 -8.32 0.83
CA GLU A 24 14.43 -7.35 1.67
C GLU A 24 13.99 -6.14 0.85
N GLN A 25 14.88 -5.57 0.02
CA GLN A 25 14.54 -4.46 -0.86
C GLN A 25 13.47 -4.83 -1.90
N GLN A 26 13.58 -6.02 -2.52
CA GLN A 26 12.58 -6.50 -3.45
C GLN A 26 11.22 -6.70 -2.78
N ASP A 27 11.19 -7.23 -1.57
CA ASP A 27 9.96 -7.44 -0.81
C ASP A 27 9.30 -6.11 -0.43
N LEU A 28 10.09 -5.08 -0.05
CA LEU A 28 9.60 -3.73 0.19
C LEU A 28 9.00 -3.10 -1.08
N GLN A 29 9.67 -3.22 -2.22
CA GLN A 29 9.17 -2.71 -3.49
C GLN A 29 7.86 -3.40 -3.91
N ARG A 30 7.77 -4.72 -3.72
CA ARG A 30 6.52 -5.47 -3.96
C ARG A 30 5.39 -4.99 -3.05
N PHE A 31 5.70 -4.76 -1.77
CA PHE A 31 4.72 -4.27 -0.82
C PHE A 31 4.21 -2.87 -1.19
N GLU A 32 5.10 -1.94 -1.56
CA GLU A 32 4.73 -0.61 -2.04
C GLU A 32 3.84 -0.69 -3.29
N LEU A 33 4.18 -1.56 -4.23
CA LEU A 33 3.38 -1.76 -5.43
C LEU A 33 1.97 -2.29 -5.11
N ILE A 34 1.87 -3.26 -4.21
CA ILE A 34 0.60 -3.83 -3.76
C ILE A 34 -0.24 -2.75 -3.08
N GLN A 35 0.36 -1.94 -2.19
CA GLN A 35 -0.34 -0.84 -1.53
C GLN A 35 -0.85 0.20 -2.54
N ALA A 36 -0.02 0.62 -3.49
CA ALA A 36 -0.40 1.57 -4.52
C ALA A 36 -1.54 1.02 -5.40
N TYR A 37 -1.50 -0.26 -5.75
CA TYR A 37 -2.54 -0.93 -6.50
C TYR A 37 -3.89 -0.92 -5.76
N PHE A 38 -3.91 -1.33 -4.50
CA PHE A 38 -5.14 -1.31 -3.70
C PHE A 38 -5.63 0.11 -3.41
N ASN A 39 -4.72 1.08 -3.27
CA ASN A 39 -5.10 2.48 -3.14
C ASN A 39 -5.85 2.97 -4.40
N VAL A 40 -5.38 2.66 -5.60
CA VAL A 40 -6.10 2.99 -6.84
C VAL A 40 -7.49 2.37 -6.85
N GLN A 41 -7.64 1.11 -6.45
CA GLN A 41 -8.94 0.45 -6.37
C GLN A 41 -9.89 1.14 -5.39
N LEU A 42 -9.38 1.52 -4.22
CA LEU A 42 -10.15 2.27 -3.22
C LEU A 42 -10.59 3.63 -3.75
N GLN A 43 -9.66 4.40 -4.34
CA GLN A 43 -9.98 5.73 -4.88
C GLN A 43 -10.97 5.64 -6.05
N LYS A 44 -10.91 4.61 -6.88
CA LYS A 44 -11.89 4.36 -7.95
C LYS A 44 -13.30 4.15 -7.38
N GLN A 45 -13.44 3.38 -6.30
CA GLN A 45 -14.73 3.16 -5.64
C GLN A 45 -15.27 4.44 -4.99
N LEU A 46 -14.41 5.18 -4.27
CA LEU A 46 -14.78 6.45 -3.66
C LEU A 46 -15.23 7.47 -4.71
N HIS A 47 -14.52 7.56 -5.84
CA HIS A 47 -14.90 8.41 -6.96
C HIS A 47 -16.26 8.01 -7.54
N THR A 48 -16.50 6.72 -7.78
CA THR A 48 -17.78 6.21 -8.30
C THR A 48 -18.93 6.53 -7.35
N ALA A 49 -18.73 6.33 -6.04
CA ALA A 49 -19.73 6.66 -5.01
C ALA A 49 -20.01 8.17 -4.97
N ALA A 50 -18.96 9.01 -5.03
CA ALA A 50 -19.11 10.47 -5.05
C ALA A 50 -19.84 10.96 -6.30
N GLN A 51 -19.57 10.40 -7.47
CA GLN A 51 -20.30 10.71 -8.71
C GLN A 51 -21.78 10.33 -8.62
N SER A 52 -22.09 9.16 -8.06
CA SER A 52 -23.48 8.73 -7.82
C SER A 52 -24.20 9.68 -6.89
N ASN A 53 -23.56 10.08 -5.76
CA ASN A 53 -24.11 11.04 -4.84
C ASN A 53 -24.35 12.41 -5.49
N LEU A 54 -23.40 12.91 -6.28
CA LEU A 54 -23.54 14.17 -7.03
C LEU A 54 -24.77 14.12 -7.95
N LYS A 55 -24.93 13.03 -8.71
CA LYS A 55 -26.11 12.83 -9.58
C LYS A 55 -27.41 12.92 -8.80
N THR A 56 -27.46 12.30 -7.61
CA THR A 56 -28.62 12.34 -6.72
C THR A 56 -28.91 13.76 -6.20
N MET A 57 -27.88 14.47 -5.74
CA MET A 57 -28.02 15.85 -5.24
C MET A 57 -28.43 16.83 -6.36
N GLN A 58 -27.92 16.63 -7.58
CA GLN A 58 -28.36 17.39 -8.75
C GLN A 58 -29.86 17.17 -9.05
N GLN A 59 -30.33 15.94 -8.92
CA GLN A 59 -31.77 15.65 -9.11
C GLN A 59 -32.63 16.29 -8.02
N HIS A 60 -32.19 16.20 -6.75
CA HIS A 60 -32.90 16.86 -5.64
C HIS A 60 -32.97 18.37 -5.84
N TYR A 61 -31.88 19.01 -6.24
CA TYR A 61 -31.86 20.44 -6.52
C TYR A 61 -32.79 20.81 -7.68
N ARG A 62 -32.81 20.05 -8.79
CA ARG A 62 -33.76 20.26 -9.90
C ARG A 62 -35.22 20.14 -9.44
N ASN A 63 -35.54 19.18 -8.58
CA ASN A 63 -36.89 19.04 -8.03
C ASN A 63 -37.24 20.21 -7.13
N ALA A 64 -36.32 20.65 -6.27
CA ALA A 64 -36.51 21.80 -5.38
C ALA A 64 -36.75 23.10 -6.18
N LEU A 65 -36.08 23.32 -7.30
CA LEU A 65 -36.35 24.46 -8.21
C LEU A 65 -37.80 24.44 -8.74
N LYS A 66 -38.31 23.27 -9.16
CA LYS A 66 -39.68 23.12 -9.65
C LYS A 66 -40.68 23.38 -8.52
N MET A 67 -40.42 22.90 -7.30
CA MET A 67 -41.29 23.08 -6.16
C MET A 67 -41.32 24.56 -5.70
N GLU A 68 -40.17 25.27 -5.77
CA GLU A 68 -40.12 26.72 -5.53
C GLU A 68 -40.97 27.49 -6.54
N GLN A 69 -40.83 27.15 -7.84
CA GLN A 69 -41.62 27.77 -8.93
C GLN A 69 -43.13 27.56 -8.74
N GLN A 70 -43.52 26.42 -8.16
CA GLN A 70 -44.92 26.09 -7.87
C GLN A 70 -45.41 26.65 -6.53
N GLY A 71 -44.56 27.34 -5.77
CA GLY A 71 -44.91 27.91 -4.47
C GLY A 71 -44.90 26.89 -3.29
N PHE A 72 -44.44 25.66 -3.51
CA PHE A 72 -44.35 24.61 -2.47
C PHE A 72 -43.12 24.70 -1.57
N LEU A 73 -42.06 25.38 -2.06
CA LEU A 73 -40.85 25.63 -1.29
C LEU A 73 -40.51 27.12 -1.28
N SER A 74 -40.00 27.59 -0.16
CA SER A 74 -39.42 28.93 -0.06
C SER A 74 -38.02 28.95 -0.74
N LYS A 75 -37.56 30.13 -1.11
CA LYS A 75 -36.19 30.34 -1.63
C LYS A 75 -35.13 29.81 -0.65
N GLY A 76 -35.30 30.03 0.65
CA GLY A 76 -34.38 29.54 1.69
C GLY A 76 -34.29 28.01 1.72
N GLN A 77 -35.42 27.33 1.60
CA GLN A 77 -35.46 25.86 1.53
C GLN A 77 -34.78 25.35 0.26
N ARG A 78 -35.05 25.94 -0.91
CA ARG A 78 -34.36 25.57 -2.16
C ARG A 78 -32.85 25.78 -2.04
N MET A 79 -32.39 26.86 -1.38
CA MET A 79 -30.94 27.11 -1.20
C MET A 79 -30.23 25.99 -0.39
N GLN A 80 -30.91 25.29 0.50
CA GLN A 80 -30.33 24.12 1.20
C GLN A 80 -29.98 23.00 0.23
N PHE A 81 -30.83 22.73 -0.75
CA PHE A 81 -30.54 21.75 -1.82
C PHE A 81 -29.41 22.21 -2.73
N GLU A 82 -29.29 23.50 -2.99
CA GLU A 82 -28.18 24.05 -3.74
C GLU A 82 -26.85 23.87 -3.01
N VAL A 83 -26.79 24.15 -1.73
CA VAL A 83 -25.60 23.92 -0.89
C VAL A 83 -25.22 22.43 -0.87
N ALA A 84 -26.21 21.54 -0.71
CA ALA A 84 -25.98 20.09 -0.73
C ALA A 84 -25.39 19.63 -2.07
N ARG A 85 -25.93 20.11 -3.20
CA ARG A 85 -25.41 19.85 -4.53
C ARG A 85 -23.96 20.36 -4.68
N ASN A 86 -23.69 21.59 -4.29
CA ASN A 86 -22.34 22.20 -4.39
C ASN A 86 -21.32 21.44 -3.53
N ASN A 87 -21.71 20.96 -2.34
CA ASN A 87 -20.87 20.13 -1.51
C ASN A 87 -20.58 18.76 -2.16
N ALA A 88 -21.58 18.12 -2.76
CA ALA A 88 -21.41 16.86 -3.47
C ALA A 88 -20.51 17.03 -4.70
N GLU A 89 -20.63 18.15 -5.43
CA GLU A 89 -19.77 18.48 -6.58
C GLU A 89 -18.31 18.61 -6.15
N ARG A 90 -18.04 19.38 -5.10
CA ARG A 90 -16.67 19.50 -4.53
C ARG A 90 -16.11 18.16 -4.08
N THR A 91 -16.95 17.33 -3.44
CA THR A 91 -16.52 15.97 -3.03
C THR A 91 -16.17 15.11 -4.24
N ALA A 92 -16.97 15.15 -5.30
CA ALA A 92 -16.69 14.41 -6.54
C ALA A 92 -15.39 14.87 -7.21
N GLN A 93 -15.14 16.19 -7.27
CA GLN A 93 -13.89 16.76 -7.79
C GLN A 93 -12.67 16.34 -6.98
N ASN A 94 -12.76 16.37 -5.64
CA ASN A 94 -11.66 15.93 -4.76
C ASN A 94 -11.35 14.43 -4.93
N ASN A 95 -12.38 13.58 -5.01
CA ASN A 95 -12.17 12.15 -5.25
C ASN A 95 -11.61 11.86 -6.65
N GLN A 96 -11.98 12.65 -7.66
CA GLN A 96 -11.35 12.57 -8.99
C GLN A 96 -9.86 12.92 -8.92
N ALA A 97 -9.48 13.99 -8.22
CA ALA A 97 -8.09 14.37 -8.04
C ALA A 97 -7.29 13.29 -7.28
N ASN A 98 -7.87 12.71 -6.21
CA ASN A 98 -7.25 11.62 -5.46
C ASN A 98 -7.04 10.36 -6.32
N LEU A 99 -8.02 10.01 -7.16
CA LEU A 99 -7.88 8.89 -8.10
C LEU A 99 -6.76 9.14 -9.10
N SER A 100 -6.69 10.35 -9.66
CA SER A 100 -5.62 10.72 -10.60
C SER A 100 -4.24 10.66 -9.95
N ALA A 101 -4.11 11.13 -8.70
CA ALA A 101 -2.86 11.05 -7.93
C ALA A 101 -2.45 9.59 -7.64
N ALA A 102 -3.41 8.74 -7.28
CA ALA A 102 -3.15 7.32 -7.03
C ALA A 102 -2.71 6.58 -8.30
N LEU A 103 -3.34 6.85 -9.44
CA LEU A 103 -2.94 6.30 -10.75
C LEU A 103 -1.54 6.76 -11.15
N PHE A 104 -1.21 8.02 -10.93
CA PHE A 104 0.12 8.57 -11.19
C PHE A 104 1.19 7.90 -10.34
N GLN A 105 0.93 7.72 -9.04
CA GLN A 105 1.85 7.01 -8.15
C GLN A 105 2.08 5.57 -8.60
N LEU A 106 1.02 4.84 -8.96
CA LEU A 106 1.13 3.47 -9.47
C LEU A 106 1.93 3.43 -10.79
N SER A 107 1.70 4.38 -11.71
CA SER A 107 2.45 4.48 -12.97
C SER A 107 3.95 4.65 -12.73
N ASN A 108 4.33 5.50 -11.77
CA ASN A 108 5.72 5.72 -11.41
C ASN A 108 6.38 4.45 -10.85
N LEU A 109 5.69 3.72 -9.96
CA LEU A 109 6.20 2.46 -9.41
C LEU A 109 6.36 1.36 -10.47
N LEU A 110 5.46 1.34 -11.47
CA LEU A 110 5.54 0.41 -12.59
C LEU A 110 6.50 0.86 -13.69
N GLN A 111 7.07 2.06 -13.60
CA GLN A 111 7.90 2.68 -14.65
C GLN A 111 7.18 2.75 -16.01
N GLN A 112 5.86 2.91 -15.97
CA GLN A 112 5.03 3.04 -17.16
C GLN A 112 4.63 4.50 -17.38
N SER A 113 4.48 4.91 -18.63
CA SER A 113 4.12 6.28 -18.98
C SER A 113 2.73 6.68 -18.51
N SER A 114 1.79 5.75 -18.43
CA SER A 114 0.47 5.97 -17.81
C SER A 114 -0.23 4.66 -17.51
N VAL A 115 -0.89 4.61 -16.34
CA VAL A 115 -1.88 3.58 -15.99
C VAL A 115 -3.23 4.27 -15.95
N THR A 116 -4.13 3.88 -16.84
CA THR A 116 -5.44 4.53 -16.96
C THR A 116 -6.55 3.70 -16.33
N GLU A 117 -6.37 2.38 -16.25
CA GLU A 117 -7.38 1.47 -15.73
C GLU A 117 -6.75 0.21 -15.13
N LEU A 118 -7.40 -0.33 -14.09
CA LEU A 118 -7.07 -1.63 -13.52
C LEU A 118 -8.08 -2.68 -14.01
N SER A 119 -7.57 -3.79 -14.52
CA SER A 119 -8.39 -4.87 -15.08
C SER A 119 -9.03 -5.76 -14.04
N THR A 120 -8.51 -5.78 -12.82
CA THR A 120 -8.99 -6.66 -11.74
C THR A 120 -9.99 -5.96 -10.82
N PRO A 121 -11.14 -6.60 -10.53
CA PRO A 121 -12.07 -6.09 -9.53
C PRO A 121 -11.47 -6.17 -8.13
N LEU A 122 -11.99 -5.36 -7.21
CA LEU A 122 -11.62 -5.42 -5.80
C LEU A 122 -12.11 -6.75 -5.21
N PHE A 123 -11.20 -7.68 -4.93
CA PHE A 123 -11.51 -8.88 -4.18
C PHE A 123 -11.32 -8.62 -2.69
N VAL A 124 -12.43 -8.61 -1.96
CA VAL A 124 -12.39 -8.82 -0.52
C VAL A 124 -12.47 -10.32 -0.30
N ASN A 125 -11.32 -10.98 -0.32
CA ASN A 125 -11.27 -12.39 0.05
C ASN A 125 -11.46 -12.47 1.57
N ARG A 126 -12.61 -12.92 2.02
CA ARG A 126 -12.82 -13.35 3.41
C ARG A 126 -12.17 -14.72 3.56
N SER A 127 -10.84 -14.75 3.60
CA SER A 127 -10.14 -15.95 4.07
C SER A 127 -10.56 -16.17 5.52
N GLU A 128 -10.84 -17.43 5.87
CA GLU A 128 -11.02 -17.82 7.26
C GLU A 128 -9.81 -17.35 8.08
N PRO A 129 -10.01 -16.93 9.35
CA PRO A 129 -8.89 -16.50 10.18
C PRO A 129 -7.88 -17.63 10.25
N GLN A 130 -6.72 -17.40 9.67
CA GLN A 130 -5.61 -18.34 9.75
C GLN A 130 -5.14 -18.41 11.21
N ASP A 131 -4.76 -19.61 11.66
CA ASP A 131 -4.19 -19.79 12.99
C ASP A 131 -2.98 -18.85 13.15
N LEU A 132 -3.07 -17.95 14.13
CA LEU A 132 -2.02 -16.96 14.43
C LEU A 132 -0.65 -17.61 14.64
N ASN A 133 -0.62 -18.79 15.29
CA ASN A 133 0.62 -19.52 15.54
C ASN A 133 1.27 -20.00 14.22
N ASN A 134 0.48 -20.46 13.26
CA ASN A 134 0.97 -20.85 11.94
C ASN A 134 1.47 -19.63 11.16
N LEU A 135 0.77 -18.50 11.23
CA LEU A 135 1.20 -17.26 10.60
C LEU A 135 2.51 -16.75 11.19
N LEU A 136 2.65 -16.73 12.52
CA LEU A 136 3.87 -16.31 13.20
C LEU A 136 5.05 -17.22 12.86
N LYS A 137 4.81 -18.54 12.81
CA LYS A 137 5.85 -19.51 12.43
C LYS A 137 6.30 -19.33 10.98
N THR A 138 5.36 -19.16 10.06
CA THR A 138 5.64 -18.93 8.65
C THR A 138 6.37 -17.60 8.45
N PHE A 139 5.96 -16.56 9.17
CA PHE A 139 6.61 -15.25 9.15
C PHE A 139 8.06 -15.32 9.66
N SER A 140 8.28 -16.00 10.81
CA SER A 140 9.62 -16.15 11.39
C SER A 140 10.58 -16.94 10.49
N GLN A 141 10.07 -17.91 9.72
CA GLN A 141 10.87 -18.73 8.81
C GLN A 141 11.16 -18.04 7.47
N ASN A 142 10.22 -17.24 6.96
CA ASN A 142 10.28 -16.66 5.62
C ASN A 142 10.61 -15.15 5.60
N SER A 143 10.63 -14.50 6.76
CA SER A 143 10.99 -13.08 6.83
C SER A 143 12.47 -12.86 6.57
N ALA A 144 12.80 -12.14 5.49
CA ALA A 144 14.18 -11.74 5.18
C ALA A 144 14.80 -10.93 6.32
N LEU A 145 14.02 -10.13 7.05
CA LEU A 145 14.47 -9.37 8.19
C LEU A 145 14.95 -10.28 9.35
N ILE A 146 14.17 -11.31 9.70
CA ILE A 146 14.54 -12.26 10.78
C ILE A 146 15.76 -13.08 10.37
N GLN A 147 15.80 -13.54 9.12
CA GLN A 147 16.97 -14.26 8.59
C GLN A 147 18.23 -13.39 8.62
N LYS A 148 18.12 -12.09 8.28
CA LYS A 148 19.20 -11.12 8.35
C LYS A 148 19.69 -10.93 9.79
N MET A 149 18.81 -10.80 10.78
CA MET A 149 19.19 -10.70 12.20
C MET A 149 19.92 -11.96 12.69
N GLN A 150 19.48 -13.13 12.26
CA GLN A 150 20.18 -14.40 12.57
C GLN A 150 21.58 -14.43 11.95
N MET A 151 21.73 -13.96 10.70
CA MET A 151 23.04 -13.87 10.02
C MET A 151 23.96 -12.85 10.67
N ASP A 152 23.44 -11.71 11.14
CA ASP A 152 24.23 -10.73 11.89
C ASP A 152 24.81 -11.32 13.17
N THR A 153 24.01 -12.12 13.87
CA THR A 153 24.47 -12.86 15.06
C THR A 153 25.55 -13.90 14.69
N GLN A 154 25.36 -14.64 13.61
CA GLN A 154 26.36 -15.59 13.13
C GLN A 154 27.67 -14.91 12.70
N LEU A 155 27.57 -13.76 12.02
CA LEU A 155 28.71 -12.95 11.61
C LEU A 155 29.51 -12.46 12.83
N ALA A 156 28.83 -11.93 13.84
CA ALA A 156 29.46 -11.49 15.08
C ALA A 156 30.23 -12.63 15.77
N ASN A 157 29.59 -13.81 15.88
CA ASN A 157 30.21 -14.99 16.46
C ASN A 157 31.44 -15.50 15.65
N ALA A 158 31.33 -15.50 14.31
CA ALA A 158 32.43 -15.89 13.44
C ALA A 158 33.61 -14.90 13.55
N THR A 159 33.34 -13.59 13.63
CA THR A 159 34.37 -12.57 13.80
C THR A 159 35.11 -12.71 15.15
N ILE A 160 34.37 -13.01 16.23
CA ILE A 160 34.98 -13.29 17.53
C ILE A 160 35.92 -14.49 17.45
N LYS A 161 35.50 -15.58 16.76
CA LYS A 161 36.34 -16.76 16.57
C LYS A 161 37.63 -16.45 15.78
N VAL A 162 37.55 -15.61 14.75
CA VAL A 162 38.73 -15.15 13.98
C VAL A 162 39.68 -14.39 14.90
N GLN A 163 39.18 -13.46 15.72
CA GLN A 163 39.99 -12.67 16.65
C GLN A 163 40.65 -13.56 17.74
N GLN A 164 39.90 -14.54 18.23
CA GLN A 164 40.47 -15.48 19.22
C GLN A 164 41.57 -16.38 18.60
N ALA A 165 41.38 -16.82 17.36
CA ALA A 165 42.35 -17.62 16.62
C ALA A 165 43.64 -16.82 16.28
N SER A 166 43.51 -15.51 16.05
CA SER A 166 44.65 -14.61 15.78
C SER A 166 45.52 -14.31 17.03
N LYS A 167 44.93 -14.49 18.22
CA LYS A 167 45.63 -14.28 19.52
C LYS A 167 46.31 -15.51 20.09
N LYS A 168 46.16 -16.68 19.46
CA LYS A 168 46.90 -17.89 19.83
C LYS A 168 48.22 -17.92 19.12
N PRO A 169 49.35 -18.10 19.83
CA PRO A 169 50.66 -18.17 19.25
C PRO A 169 50.86 -19.39 18.30
#